data_c3702da916a4cbeccea79ec21a8ad815
#
_entry.id   c3702da916a4cbeccea79ec21a8ad815
#
_cell.length_a   1.000
_cell.length_b   1.000
_cell.length_c   1.000
_cell.angle_alpha   90.00
_cell.angle_beta   90.00
_cell.angle_gamma   90.00
#
_symmetry.space_group_name_H-M   'P 1'
#
loop_
_entity.id
_entity.type
_entity.pdbx_description
1 polymer ?
#
loop_
_entity_poly.entity_id
_entity_poly.type
_entity_poly.pdbx_seq_one_letter_code
_entity_poly.pdbx_strand_id
1 'polypeptide(L)'
;KNMQGLPVLVTGTLIYKNAHFIQVANGTNDLYWKTTAKGAYFGSGTQRDYYIEIADGSRSYYGNTVNDPKPVYNISSAAQGNQFAELNCEEPGALYQDVLTEPGTVLHWGLEHAGRWGTDTMAVIISDTKSMSSDWNPAGSGFDQSNPDVQAVLSDESGKWTYHYGDYTVPAGQYVTRFYFVAVAAANGNLSNGNLLDNISFGKDLPNPPAKTGNLIITKQVEGIAARQIPDESFTFQVKRGEEVIEEVKLPQNGQWSASLQAVEPGEYTVTEIAQEQNNYRLEHTFYLVGQKSQAEGMTARIDITKEQTATVTY
;
A
#
# COMPACT_ATOMS: atom_id res chain seq x y z
N LYS A 1 -3.68 -22.98 -4.36
CA LYS A 1 -3.39 -23.33 -5.76
C LYS A 1 -4.45 -24.33 -6.23
N ASN A 2 -5.02 -24.11 -7.41
CA ASN A 2 -5.91 -25.05 -8.05
C ASN A 2 -5.13 -26.14 -8.82
N MET A 3 -5.84 -27.08 -9.44
CA MET A 3 -5.23 -28.18 -10.20
C MET A 3 -4.33 -27.74 -11.37
N GLN A 4 -4.43 -26.48 -11.82
CA GLN A 4 -3.61 -25.91 -12.90
C GLN A 4 -2.45 -25.05 -12.36
N GLY A 5 -2.29 -24.95 -11.03
CA GLY A 5 -1.25 -24.14 -10.40
C GLY A 5 -1.49 -22.62 -10.41
N LEU A 6 -2.64 -22.18 -10.95
CA LEU A 6 -3.00 -20.76 -10.95
C LEU A 6 -3.53 -20.32 -9.58
N PRO A 7 -3.29 -19.09 -9.15
CA PRO A 7 -3.86 -18.56 -7.93
C PRO A 7 -5.37 -18.38 -8.07
N VAL A 8 -6.11 -18.66 -7.00
CA VAL A 8 -7.56 -18.43 -6.93
C VAL A 8 -7.89 -17.03 -6.45
N LEU A 9 -6.98 -16.45 -5.69
CA LEU A 9 -7.05 -15.10 -5.14
C LEU A 9 -5.67 -14.48 -5.19
N VAL A 10 -5.57 -13.22 -5.61
CA VAL A 10 -4.34 -12.43 -5.53
C VAL A 10 -4.57 -11.28 -4.57
N THR A 11 -3.89 -11.35 -3.46
CA THR A 11 -3.84 -10.28 -2.47
C THR A 11 -2.40 -10.12 -2.03
N GLY A 12 -1.99 -8.89 -1.80
CA GLY A 12 -0.78 -8.61 -1.05
C GLY A 12 0.35 -7.96 -1.81
N THR A 13 1.34 -7.68 -1.04
CA THR A 13 2.56 -6.97 -1.38
C THR A 13 3.43 -7.81 -2.31
N LEU A 14 4.04 -7.16 -3.29
CA LEU A 14 5.12 -7.73 -4.07
C LEU A 14 6.37 -7.82 -3.19
N ILE A 15 6.59 -8.97 -2.54
CA ILE A 15 7.80 -9.22 -1.74
C ILE A 15 8.69 -10.20 -2.49
N TYR A 16 9.90 -9.79 -2.83
CA TYR A 16 10.87 -10.65 -3.45
C TYR A 16 12.26 -10.49 -2.83
N LYS A 17 12.72 -11.54 -2.14
CA LYS A 17 14.11 -11.77 -1.64
C LYS A 17 14.77 -10.61 -0.89
N ASN A 18 14.03 -9.76 -0.18
CA ASN A 18 14.57 -8.62 0.59
C ASN A 18 15.56 -7.74 -0.21
N ALA A 19 15.34 -7.61 -1.52
CA ALA A 19 16.20 -6.80 -2.39
C ALA A 19 15.69 -5.35 -2.46
N HIS A 20 16.61 -4.40 -2.43
CA HIS A 20 16.28 -2.98 -2.64
C HIS A 20 15.94 -2.67 -4.09
N PHE A 21 16.46 -3.48 -5.00
CA PHE A 21 16.14 -3.44 -6.42
C PHE A 21 16.48 -4.79 -7.06
N ILE A 22 15.55 -5.31 -7.86
CA ILE A 22 15.76 -6.53 -8.62
C ILE A 22 14.91 -6.53 -9.89
N GLN A 23 15.46 -7.10 -10.97
CA GLN A 23 14.70 -7.47 -12.16
C GLN A 23 14.48 -8.99 -12.13
N VAL A 24 13.21 -9.40 -12.23
CA VAL A 24 12.79 -10.79 -12.13
C VAL A 24 12.21 -11.26 -13.46
N ALA A 25 12.81 -12.31 -14.03
CA ALA A 25 12.36 -12.88 -15.30
C ALA A 25 10.99 -13.56 -15.18
N ASN A 26 10.19 -13.49 -16.25
CA ASN A 26 8.95 -14.25 -16.36
C ASN A 26 9.20 -15.74 -16.13
N GLY A 27 8.28 -16.39 -15.39
CA GLY A 27 8.39 -17.83 -15.12
C GLY A 27 9.35 -18.20 -14.00
N THR A 28 9.90 -17.24 -13.26
CA THR A 28 10.62 -17.51 -12.01
C THR A 28 9.68 -18.21 -11.03
N ASN A 29 10.11 -19.31 -10.44
CA ASN A 29 9.27 -20.31 -9.79
C ASN A 29 8.36 -19.81 -8.66
N ASP A 30 8.71 -18.71 -7.99
CA ASP A 30 7.98 -18.19 -6.84
C ASP A 30 7.12 -16.96 -7.18
N LEU A 31 7.19 -16.47 -8.40
CA LEU A 31 6.47 -15.28 -8.85
C LEU A 31 5.44 -15.65 -9.92
N TYR A 32 4.16 -15.57 -9.56
CA TYR A 32 3.05 -15.80 -10.51
C TYR A 32 2.80 -14.61 -11.44
N TRP A 33 3.43 -13.49 -11.18
CA TRP A 33 3.36 -12.31 -12.01
C TRP A 33 4.23 -12.44 -13.25
N LYS A 34 3.71 -11.91 -14.35
CA LYS A 34 4.39 -11.83 -15.64
C LYS A 34 4.33 -10.41 -16.16
N THR A 35 5.26 -10.07 -17.04
CA THR A 35 5.29 -8.76 -17.70
C THR A 35 5.42 -8.91 -19.22
N THR A 36 4.97 -7.89 -19.93
CA THR A 36 5.23 -7.73 -21.39
C THR A 36 6.47 -6.87 -21.65
N ALA A 37 7.01 -6.18 -20.63
CA ALA A 37 8.20 -5.35 -20.78
C ALA A 37 9.45 -6.21 -21.03
N LYS A 38 10.27 -5.80 -22.02
CA LYS A 38 11.55 -6.44 -22.35
C LYS A 38 12.68 -5.57 -21.81
N GLY A 39 13.19 -5.92 -20.63
CA GLY A 39 14.32 -5.24 -20.02
C GLY A 39 15.62 -5.45 -20.77
N ALA A 40 16.55 -4.50 -20.64
CA ALA A 40 17.93 -4.74 -21.04
C ALA A 40 18.65 -5.50 -19.93
N TYR A 41 19.29 -6.61 -20.27
CA TYR A 41 20.14 -7.33 -19.32
C TYR A 41 21.38 -6.48 -18.97
N PHE A 42 21.64 -6.24 -17.68
CA PHE A 42 22.90 -5.70 -17.22
C PHE A 42 24.01 -6.73 -17.37
N GLY A 43 24.54 -6.92 -18.57
CA GLY A 43 25.61 -7.85 -18.88
C GLY A 43 25.65 -8.12 -20.38
N SER A 44 26.59 -7.57 -21.08
CA SER A 44 27.17 -7.88 -22.40
C SER A 44 26.35 -8.79 -23.36
N GLY A 45 25.04 -8.68 -23.45
CA GLY A 45 24.24 -9.54 -24.33
C GLY A 45 23.10 -8.80 -24.99
N THR A 46 22.87 -9.08 -26.27
CA THR A 46 21.81 -8.51 -27.11
C THR A 46 20.43 -9.15 -26.86
N GLN A 47 20.28 -10.00 -25.84
CA GLN A 47 19.04 -10.69 -25.58
C GLN A 47 18.21 -9.91 -24.55
N ARG A 48 17.06 -9.42 -24.98
CA ARG A 48 16.05 -8.81 -24.13
C ARG A 48 15.09 -9.90 -23.66
N ASP A 49 15.11 -10.18 -22.35
CA ASP A 49 14.13 -11.04 -21.71
C ASP A 49 13.03 -10.20 -21.05
N TYR A 50 11.93 -10.84 -20.71
CA TYR A 50 10.82 -10.19 -19.99
C TYR A 50 11.14 -10.10 -18.49
N TYR A 51 11.27 -8.89 -17.96
CA TYR A 51 11.62 -8.65 -16.56
C TYR A 51 10.59 -7.76 -15.86
N ILE A 52 10.23 -8.15 -14.64
CA ILE A 52 9.50 -7.30 -13.70
C ILE A 52 10.54 -6.58 -12.87
N GLU A 53 10.45 -5.27 -12.81
CA GLU A 53 11.27 -4.45 -11.93
C GLU A 53 10.59 -4.32 -10.57
N ILE A 54 11.30 -4.73 -9.51
CA ILE A 54 10.85 -4.63 -8.12
C ILE A 54 11.86 -3.80 -7.35
N ALA A 55 11.38 -2.78 -6.66
CA ALA A 55 12.21 -1.84 -5.91
C ALA A 55 11.61 -1.50 -4.55
N ASP A 56 12.37 -0.81 -3.73
CA ASP A 56 11.90 -0.13 -2.53
C ASP A 56 12.23 1.37 -2.57
N GLY A 57 11.56 2.15 -1.72
CA GLY A 57 11.73 3.60 -1.65
C GLY A 57 13.07 4.04 -1.04
N SER A 58 13.85 3.12 -0.46
CA SER A 58 15.11 3.45 0.21
C SER A 58 16.28 3.66 -0.75
N ARG A 59 16.12 3.29 -2.03
CA ARG A 59 17.19 3.38 -3.02
C ARG A 59 17.43 4.82 -3.45
N SER A 60 18.66 5.29 -3.30
CA SER A 60 19.12 6.56 -3.87
C SER A 60 19.73 6.37 -5.27
N TYR A 61 19.64 7.42 -6.09
CA TYR A 61 20.23 7.44 -7.42
C TYR A 61 21.74 7.23 -7.34
N TYR A 62 22.29 6.28 -8.12
CA TYR A 62 23.69 5.83 -8.10
C TYR A 62 24.18 5.09 -6.86
N GLY A 63 23.32 4.58 -6.01
CA GLY A 63 23.66 3.47 -5.08
C GLY A 63 24.75 3.70 -4.04
N ASN A 64 25.38 4.88 -3.93
CA ASN A 64 26.56 5.03 -3.10
C ASN A 64 26.93 6.44 -2.61
N THR A 65 26.12 7.46 -2.79
CA THR A 65 26.48 8.74 -2.19
C THR A 65 25.51 9.11 -1.09
N VAL A 66 26.02 9.11 0.12
CA VAL A 66 25.38 9.57 1.37
C VAL A 66 24.86 11.02 1.26
N ASN A 67 25.03 11.67 0.12
CA ASN A 67 24.77 13.08 -0.12
C ASN A 67 23.70 13.37 -1.18
N ASP A 68 23.05 12.36 -1.77
CA ASP A 68 21.90 12.61 -2.64
C ASP A 68 20.60 12.32 -1.90
N PRO A 69 19.89 13.37 -1.43
CA PRO A 69 18.69 13.21 -0.60
C PRO A 69 17.43 12.81 -1.41
N LYS A 70 17.54 12.65 -2.74
CA LYS A 70 16.38 12.32 -3.57
C LYS A 70 16.27 10.83 -3.81
N PRO A 71 15.17 10.19 -3.40
CA PRO A 71 14.90 8.80 -3.76
C PRO A 71 14.81 8.65 -5.27
N VAL A 72 15.38 7.56 -5.81
CA VAL A 72 15.38 7.25 -7.27
C VAL A 72 13.98 7.24 -7.86
N TYR A 73 12.99 6.85 -7.07
CA TYR A 73 11.61 6.71 -7.49
C TYR A 73 10.73 7.90 -7.12
N ASN A 74 11.30 8.94 -6.53
CA ASN A 74 10.58 10.10 -5.99
C ASN A 74 9.42 9.73 -5.05
N ILE A 75 9.52 8.57 -4.40
CA ILE A 75 8.64 8.08 -3.37
C ILE A 75 9.47 7.47 -2.24
N SER A 76 9.10 7.74 -0.99
CA SER A 76 9.94 7.41 0.17
C SER A 76 9.73 5.99 0.71
N SER A 77 8.60 5.37 0.38
CA SER A 77 8.24 4.04 0.87
C SER A 77 7.27 3.36 -0.09
N ALA A 78 7.15 2.04 0.01
CA ALA A 78 6.05 1.29 -0.59
C ALA A 78 4.70 1.71 0.03
N ALA A 79 3.61 1.51 -0.68
CA ALA A 79 2.27 1.72 -0.15
C ALA A 79 1.92 0.63 0.87
N GLN A 80 2.37 -0.60 0.60
CA GLN A 80 2.24 -1.72 1.50
C GLN A 80 3.55 -2.51 1.59
N GLY A 81 3.96 -2.90 2.81
CA GLY A 81 5.22 -3.62 3.00
C GLY A 81 6.43 -2.76 2.69
N ASN A 82 7.40 -3.30 1.95
CA ASN A 82 8.69 -2.67 1.70
C ASN A 82 9.04 -2.53 0.22
N GLN A 83 8.29 -3.14 -0.69
CA GLN A 83 8.62 -3.22 -2.11
C GLN A 83 7.42 -2.90 -2.98
N PHE A 84 7.67 -2.40 -4.17
CA PHE A 84 6.69 -2.09 -5.21
C PHE A 84 7.25 -2.44 -6.58
N ALA A 85 6.40 -2.50 -7.60
CA ALA A 85 6.81 -2.74 -8.98
C ALA A 85 6.86 -1.43 -9.78
N GLU A 86 7.70 -1.41 -10.82
CA GLU A 86 7.67 -0.40 -11.88
C GLU A 86 7.20 -1.06 -13.19
N LEU A 87 6.18 -0.46 -13.83
CA LEU A 87 5.63 -1.00 -15.07
C LEU A 87 6.51 -0.69 -16.28
N ASN A 88 7.26 0.41 -16.24
CA ASN A 88 8.20 0.80 -17.29
C ASN A 88 9.59 0.21 -16.99
N CYS A 89 9.76 -1.10 -17.16
CA CYS A 89 11.07 -1.74 -17.02
C CYS A 89 11.85 -1.62 -18.34
N GLU A 90 12.58 -0.50 -18.55
CA GLU A 90 13.31 -0.14 -19.77
C GLU A 90 12.43 0.16 -20.98
N GLU A 91 11.18 -0.26 -20.99
CA GLU A 91 10.15 0.08 -21.96
C GLU A 91 8.76 0.00 -21.31
N PRO A 92 7.73 0.64 -21.89
CA PRO A 92 6.37 0.48 -21.40
C PRO A 92 5.94 -0.98 -21.41
N GLY A 93 5.48 -1.48 -20.29
CA GLY A 93 5.05 -2.86 -20.13
C GLY A 93 3.70 -2.98 -19.42
N ALA A 94 3.19 -4.19 -19.41
CA ALA A 94 2.05 -4.58 -18.61
C ALA A 94 2.46 -5.68 -17.64
N LEU A 95 2.21 -5.47 -16.37
CA LEU A 95 2.27 -6.52 -15.35
C LEU A 95 0.95 -7.26 -15.36
N TYR A 96 0.98 -8.60 -15.41
CA TYR A 96 -0.26 -9.36 -15.49
C TYR A 96 -0.22 -10.69 -14.75
N GLN A 97 -1.42 -11.18 -14.43
CA GLN A 97 -1.64 -12.48 -13.82
C GLN A 97 -2.95 -13.12 -14.31
N ASP A 98 -2.95 -14.45 -14.42
CA ASP A 98 -4.11 -15.25 -14.73
C ASP A 98 -4.67 -15.89 -13.46
N VAL A 99 -5.98 -15.82 -13.27
CA VAL A 99 -6.68 -16.45 -12.14
C VAL A 99 -7.87 -17.29 -12.64
N LEU A 100 -8.18 -18.34 -11.90
CA LEU A 100 -9.42 -19.08 -12.13
C LEU A 100 -10.61 -18.29 -11.61
N THR A 101 -11.64 -18.21 -12.40
CA THR A 101 -12.86 -17.47 -12.11
C THR A 101 -14.10 -18.28 -12.47
N GLU A 102 -15.25 -17.93 -11.89
CA GLU A 102 -16.54 -18.48 -12.20
C GLU A 102 -17.38 -17.45 -12.96
N PRO A 103 -17.99 -17.81 -14.10
CA PRO A 103 -18.89 -16.92 -14.83
C PRO A 103 -20.01 -16.36 -13.94
N GLY A 104 -20.30 -15.06 -14.07
CA GLY A 104 -21.30 -14.36 -13.28
C GLY A 104 -20.81 -13.86 -11.92
N THR A 105 -19.59 -14.22 -11.49
CA THR A 105 -19.01 -13.67 -10.26
C THR A 105 -18.62 -12.21 -10.46
N VAL A 106 -18.94 -11.37 -9.48
CA VAL A 106 -18.37 -10.00 -9.40
C VAL A 106 -17.03 -10.10 -8.68
N LEU A 107 -15.98 -9.63 -9.35
CA LEU A 107 -14.65 -9.49 -8.78
C LEU A 107 -14.41 -8.02 -8.47
N HIS A 108 -13.91 -7.73 -7.28
CA HIS A 108 -13.42 -6.42 -6.90
C HIS A 108 -11.93 -6.36 -7.17
N TRP A 109 -11.43 -5.24 -7.71
CA TRP A 109 -10.01 -5.01 -7.87
C TRP A 109 -9.58 -3.70 -7.21
N GLY A 110 -8.36 -3.66 -6.73
CA GLY A 110 -7.76 -2.48 -6.13
C GLY A 110 -6.25 -2.47 -6.32
N LEU A 111 -5.67 -1.28 -6.33
CA LEU A 111 -4.24 -1.05 -6.45
C LEU A 111 -3.85 0.33 -5.93
N GLU A 112 -2.60 0.49 -5.55
CA GLU A 112 -1.96 1.78 -5.34
C GLU A 112 -1.10 2.12 -6.55
N HIS A 113 -1.26 3.33 -7.12
CA HIS A 113 -0.47 3.84 -8.22
C HIS A 113 0.18 5.17 -7.86
N ALA A 114 1.39 5.39 -8.35
CA ALA A 114 2.10 6.66 -8.26
C ALA A 114 2.93 6.93 -9.51
N GLY A 115 3.05 8.19 -9.87
CA GLY A 115 4.02 8.62 -10.87
C GLY A 115 5.44 8.61 -10.31
N ARG A 116 6.46 8.38 -11.17
CA ARG A 116 7.87 8.39 -10.75
C ARG A 116 8.50 9.78 -10.78
N TRP A 117 8.39 10.52 -11.89
CA TRP A 117 9.03 11.81 -12.08
C TRP A 117 8.06 12.95 -12.40
N GLY A 118 6.79 12.73 -12.24
CA GLY A 118 5.69 13.61 -12.54
C GLY A 118 4.40 12.82 -12.65
N THR A 119 3.47 13.26 -13.47
CA THR A 119 2.23 12.53 -13.70
C THR A 119 2.47 11.39 -14.68
N ASP A 120 2.28 10.16 -14.22
CA ASP A 120 2.28 8.98 -15.06
C ASP A 120 0.85 8.45 -15.25
N THR A 121 0.62 7.74 -16.34
CA THR A 121 -0.70 7.18 -16.68
C THR A 121 -0.59 5.69 -16.90
N MET A 122 -1.44 4.95 -16.23
CA MET A 122 -1.62 3.52 -16.42
C MET A 122 -3.06 3.16 -16.77
N ALA A 123 -3.28 1.94 -17.22
CA ALA A 123 -4.62 1.38 -17.41
C ALA A 123 -4.77 0.03 -16.72
N VAL A 124 -5.99 -0.28 -16.32
CA VAL A 124 -6.41 -1.61 -15.87
C VAL A 124 -7.20 -2.25 -17.02
N ILE A 125 -6.72 -3.40 -17.51
CA ILE A 125 -7.41 -4.20 -18.53
C ILE A 125 -7.72 -5.57 -17.93
N ILE A 126 -8.97 -6.01 -18.04
CA ILE A 126 -9.42 -7.30 -17.51
C ILE A 126 -10.14 -8.06 -18.61
N SER A 127 -9.67 -9.26 -18.94
CA SER A 127 -10.20 -9.99 -20.07
C SER A 127 -10.08 -11.52 -19.96
N ASP A 128 -10.67 -12.21 -20.94
CA ASP A 128 -10.43 -13.64 -21.17
C ASP A 128 -9.02 -13.84 -21.78
N THR A 129 -8.29 -14.84 -21.33
CA THR A 129 -6.98 -15.21 -21.86
C THR A 129 -7.00 -15.68 -23.31
N LYS A 130 -8.16 -16.06 -23.84
CA LYS A 130 -8.32 -16.57 -25.21
C LYS A 130 -8.21 -15.49 -26.28
N SER A 131 -8.51 -14.25 -25.93
CA SER A 131 -8.53 -13.12 -26.87
C SER A 131 -7.16 -12.47 -27.09
N MET A 132 -6.12 -12.90 -26.36
CA MET A 132 -4.81 -12.26 -26.34
C MET A 132 -3.71 -13.18 -26.81
N SER A 133 -2.97 -12.76 -27.83
CA SER A 133 -1.76 -13.48 -28.28
C SER A 133 -0.65 -13.36 -27.21
N SER A 134 0.26 -14.34 -27.18
CA SER A 134 1.42 -14.33 -26.28
C SER A 134 2.34 -13.11 -26.48
N ASP A 135 2.29 -12.48 -27.66
CA ASP A 135 3.14 -11.38 -28.07
C ASP A 135 2.44 -10.02 -28.00
N TRP A 136 1.19 -9.99 -27.51
CA TRP A 136 0.45 -8.76 -27.38
C TRP A 136 0.99 -7.92 -26.22
N ASN A 137 1.49 -6.72 -26.55
CA ASN A 137 1.86 -5.71 -25.57
C ASN A 137 0.90 -4.53 -25.66
N PRO A 138 -0.02 -4.36 -24.72
CA PRO A 138 -0.98 -3.28 -24.71
C PRO A 138 -0.41 -1.94 -24.22
N ALA A 139 0.89 -1.89 -23.89
CA ALA A 139 1.50 -0.74 -23.24
C ALA A 139 2.03 0.32 -24.23
N GLY A 140 2.21 1.53 -23.74
CA GLY A 140 2.74 2.65 -24.51
C GLY A 140 1.94 2.92 -25.79
N SER A 141 2.61 2.93 -26.93
CA SER A 141 1.98 3.14 -28.26
C SER A 141 1.04 2.00 -28.70
N GLY A 142 1.08 0.85 -28.03
CA GLY A 142 0.16 -0.25 -28.25
C GLY A 142 -1.16 -0.14 -27.49
N PHE A 143 -1.29 0.86 -26.61
CA PHE A 143 -2.50 1.06 -25.82
C PHE A 143 -3.64 1.61 -26.69
N ASP A 144 -4.78 0.94 -26.61
CA ASP A 144 -6.03 1.36 -27.25
C ASP A 144 -7.11 1.57 -26.18
N GLN A 145 -7.43 2.82 -25.90
CA GLN A 145 -8.46 3.18 -24.92
C GLN A 145 -9.87 2.73 -25.33
N SER A 146 -10.09 2.47 -26.61
CA SER A 146 -11.39 1.99 -27.12
C SER A 146 -11.60 0.50 -26.93
N ASN A 147 -10.57 -0.25 -26.51
CA ASN A 147 -10.67 -1.66 -26.18
C ASN A 147 -11.73 -1.86 -25.07
N PRO A 148 -12.78 -2.67 -25.30
CA PRO A 148 -13.87 -2.87 -24.34
C PRO A 148 -13.42 -3.52 -23.02
N ASP A 149 -12.24 -4.14 -22.99
CA ASP A 149 -11.66 -4.76 -21.78
C ASP A 149 -10.98 -3.76 -20.85
N VAL A 150 -10.80 -2.48 -21.29
CA VAL A 150 -10.27 -1.41 -20.44
C VAL A 150 -11.28 -1.05 -19.37
N GLN A 151 -10.92 -1.27 -18.12
CA GLN A 151 -11.76 -0.97 -16.96
C GLN A 151 -11.53 0.44 -16.43
N ALA A 152 -10.28 0.90 -16.45
CA ALA A 152 -9.89 2.23 -15.98
C ALA A 152 -8.63 2.72 -16.68
N VAL A 153 -8.52 4.05 -16.80
CA VAL A 153 -7.28 4.78 -17.13
C VAL A 153 -7.03 5.73 -15.97
N LEU A 154 -5.88 5.61 -15.36
CA LEU A 154 -5.50 6.23 -14.08
C LEU A 154 -4.29 7.13 -14.30
N SER A 155 -4.33 8.35 -13.77
CA SER A 155 -3.20 9.30 -13.89
C SER A 155 -2.90 9.87 -12.52
N ASP A 156 -1.70 9.63 -12.01
CA ASP A 156 -1.28 10.04 -10.68
C ASP A 156 0.08 10.75 -10.71
N GLU A 157 0.23 11.70 -9.80
CA GLU A 157 1.46 12.46 -9.62
C GLU A 157 2.52 11.65 -8.86
N SER A 158 3.77 12.09 -8.97
CA SER A 158 4.87 11.56 -8.18
C SER A 158 4.80 12.01 -6.70
N GLY A 159 5.44 11.23 -5.83
CA GLY A 159 5.61 11.59 -4.42
C GLY A 159 4.53 11.08 -3.48
N LYS A 160 3.45 10.52 -3.98
CA LYS A 160 2.39 9.93 -3.17
C LYS A 160 1.71 8.77 -3.88
N TRP A 161 1.26 7.78 -3.13
CA TRP A 161 0.40 6.73 -3.61
C TRP A 161 -1.05 7.18 -3.70
N THR A 162 -1.76 6.75 -4.73
CA THR A 162 -3.19 6.97 -4.89
C THR A 162 -3.87 5.61 -5.06
N TYR A 163 -4.84 5.32 -4.21
CA TYR A 163 -5.59 4.07 -4.26
C TYR A 163 -6.71 4.16 -5.30
N HIS A 164 -6.76 3.16 -6.18
CA HIS A 164 -7.80 2.97 -7.19
C HIS A 164 -8.47 1.61 -7.03
N TYR A 165 -9.72 1.52 -7.42
CA TYR A 165 -10.51 0.29 -7.31
C TYR A 165 -11.65 0.26 -8.33
N GLY A 166 -12.22 -0.92 -8.53
CA GLY A 166 -13.41 -1.11 -9.34
C GLY A 166 -13.92 -2.54 -9.30
N ASP A 167 -14.95 -2.78 -10.08
CA ASP A 167 -15.62 -4.07 -10.18
C ASP A 167 -15.52 -4.62 -11.60
N TYR A 168 -15.47 -5.95 -11.69
CA TYR A 168 -15.52 -6.68 -12.94
C TYR A 168 -16.46 -7.88 -12.80
N THR A 169 -17.50 -7.94 -13.63
CA THR A 169 -18.36 -9.12 -13.69
C THR A 169 -17.82 -10.09 -14.71
N VAL A 170 -17.49 -11.30 -14.25
CA VAL A 170 -16.95 -12.35 -15.11
C VAL A 170 -17.99 -12.78 -16.15
N PRO A 171 -17.72 -12.63 -17.46
CA PRO A 171 -18.65 -12.98 -18.51
C PRO A 171 -19.00 -14.47 -18.55
N ALA A 172 -20.13 -14.80 -19.17
CA ALA A 172 -20.52 -16.17 -19.39
C ALA A 172 -19.46 -16.92 -20.23
N GLY A 173 -19.06 -18.09 -19.74
CA GLY A 173 -18.06 -18.94 -20.41
C GLY A 173 -16.60 -18.56 -20.15
N GLN A 174 -16.32 -17.52 -19.38
CA GLN A 174 -14.97 -17.15 -18.96
C GLN A 174 -14.62 -17.85 -17.64
N TYR A 175 -13.70 -18.80 -17.68
CA TYR A 175 -13.22 -19.55 -16.51
C TYR A 175 -11.80 -19.20 -16.11
N VAL A 176 -11.10 -18.40 -16.92
CA VAL A 176 -9.81 -17.81 -16.60
C VAL A 176 -9.89 -16.33 -16.91
N THR A 177 -9.56 -15.49 -15.95
CA THR A 177 -9.53 -14.03 -16.09
C THR A 177 -8.10 -13.57 -15.98
N ARG A 178 -7.66 -12.73 -16.90
CA ARG A 178 -6.37 -12.08 -16.89
C ARG A 178 -6.53 -10.62 -16.51
N PHE A 179 -5.78 -10.21 -15.51
CA PHE A 179 -5.66 -8.83 -15.07
C PHE A 179 -4.36 -8.26 -15.60
N TYR A 180 -4.44 -7.18 -16.36
CA TYR A 180 -3.30 -6.40 -16.80
C TYR A 180 -3.28 -5.04 -16.12
N PHE A 181 -2.10 -4.64 -15.67
CA PHE A 181 -1.76 -3.31 -15.20
C PHE A 181 -0.76 -2.74 -16.18
N VAL A 182 -1.17 -1.73 -16.94
CA VAL A 182 -0.56 -1.37 -18.22
C VAL A 182 0.04 0.02 -18.14
N ALA A 183 1.34 0.20 -18.42
CA ALA A 183 1.95 1.51 -18.60
C ALA A 183 1.43 2.15 -19.90
N VAL A 184 0.74 3.28 -19.79
CA VAL A 184 0.19 4.03 -20.92
C VAL A 184 1.11 5.18 -21.31
N ALA A 185 1.43 6.04 -20.35
CA ALA A 185 2.33 7.17 -20.53
C ALA A 185 3.11 7.44 -19.23
N ALA A 186 4.28 8.02 -19.38
CA ALA A 186 5.06 8.49 -18.25
C ALA A 186 5.49 9.95 -18.46
N ALA A 187 5.80 10.60 -17.35
CA ALA A 187 6.19 12.01 -17.32
C ALA A 187 7.29 12.33 -18.35
N ASN A 188 7.15 13.45 -19.02
CA ASN A 188 8.09 13.91 -20.05
C ASN A 188 8.26 12.95 -21.25
N GLY A 189 7.31 12.05 -21.50
CA GLY A 189 7.39 11.05 -22.56
C GLY A 189 8.46 9.99 -22.32
N ASN A 190 8.84 9.76 -21.07
CA ASN A 190 9.82 8.76 -20.71
C ASN A 190 9.26 7.35 -20.97
N LEU A 191 9.98 6.52 -21.70
CA LEU A 191 9.55 5.17 -22.02
C LEU A 191 10.12 4.11 -21.07
N SER A 192 11.21 4.41 -20.40
CA SER A 192 11.96 3.45 -19.59
C SER A 192 11.80 3.62 -18.07
N ASN A 193 11.04 4.62 -17.64
CA ASN A 193 10.81 4.87 -16.22
C ASN A 193 9.40 5.42 -16.00
N GLY A 194 8.68 4.92 -15.03
CA GLY A 194 7.38 5.44 -14.67
C GLY A 194 6.38 4.36 -14.23
N ASN A 195 5.22 4.80 -13.80
CA ASN A 195 4.11 3.96 -13.36
C ASN A 195 4.51 2.97 -12.26
N LEU A 196 4.63 3.49 -11.04
CA LEU A 196 4.87 2.68 -9.85
C LEU A 196 3.57 2.04 -9.38
N LEU A 197 3.62 0.76 -9.02
CA LEU A 197 2.45 -0.04 -8.70
C LEU A 197 2.69 -0.87 -7.45
N ASP A 198 1.72 -0.84 -6.52
CA ASP A 198 1.76 -1.61 -5.27
C ASP A 198 0.36 -1.99 -4.78
N ASN A 199 0.29 -2.74 -3.69
CA ASN A 199 -0.94 -3.11 -2.97
C ASN A 199 -2.04 -3.62 -3.91
N ILE A 200 -1.67 -4.47 -4.87
CA ILE A 200 -2.60 -5.02 -5.85
C ILE A 200 -3.45 -6.11 -5.20
N SER A 201 -4.74 -6.02 -5.40
CA SER A 201 -5.70 -7.01 -4.92
C SER A 201 -6.81 -7.21 -5.94
N PHE A 202 -7.29 -8.45 -6.09
CA PHE A 202 -8.54 -8.74 -6.79
C PHE A 202 -9.14 -10.07 -6.34
N GLY A 203 -10.46 -10.10 -6.22
CA GLY A 203 -11.21 -11.27 -5.76
C GLY A 203 -12.65 -10.94 -5.41
N LYS A 204 -13.46 -11.95 -5.13
CA LYS A 204 -14.89 -11.80 -4.82
C LYS A 204 -15.17 -11.28 -3.40
N ASP A 205 -14.24 -11.50 -2.47
CA ASP A 205 -14.44 -11.23 -1.04
C ASP A 205 -13.67 -9.98 -0.59
N LEU A 206 -13.17 -9.18 -1.51
CA LEU A 206 -12.46 -7.95 -1.17
C LEU A 206 -13.47 -6.84 -0.85
N PRO A 207 -13.24 -6.08 0.24
CA PRO A 207 -14.03 -4.89 0.49
C PRO A 207 -13.78 -3.87 -0.63
N ASN A 208 -14.85 -3.37 -1.23
CA ASN A 208 -14.74 -2.35 -2.27
C ASN A 208 -15.53 -1.10 -1.87
N PRO A 209 -14.90 0.05 -1.69
CA PRO A 209 -13.45 0.27 -1.54
C PRO A 209 -12.97 -0.24 -0.17
N PRO A 210 -11.67 -0.50 0.00
CA PRO A 210 -11.15 -0.68 1.34
C PRO A 210 -11.56 0.56 2.13
N ALA A 211 -12.05 0.34 3.32
CA ALA A 211 -12.48 1.44 4.17
C ALA A 211 -11.30 2.42 4.27
N LYS A 212 -11.45 3.63 3.74
CA LYS A 212 -10.44 4.67 3.91
C LYS A 212 -10.31 4.90 5.40
N THR A 213 -9.19 4.46 5.95
CA THR A 213 -8.91 4.50 7.37
C THR A 213 -8.25 5.81 7.76
N GLY A 214 -8.29 6.14 9.02
CA GLY A 214 -7.50 7.20 9.61
C GLY A 214 -6.43 6.62 10.53
N ASN A 215 -5.69 7.47 11.21
CA ASN A 215 -4.71 7.09 12.22
C ASN A 215 -5.05 7.75 13.55
N LEU A 216 -4.63 7.12 14.65
CA LEU A 216 -4.76 7.66 16.00
C LEU A 216 -3.40 7.64 16.67
N ILE A 217 -2.96 8.81 17.17
CA ILE A 217 -1.77 8.94 18.01
C ILE A 217 -2.20 9.21 19.45
N ILE A 218 -1.70 8.41 20.38
CA ILE A 218 -1.88 8.57 21.83
C ILE A 218 -0.52 8.93 22.42
N THR A 219 -0.47 10.03 23.17
CA THR A 219 0.74 10.51 23.85
C THR A 219 0.48 10.65 25.33
N LYS A 220 1.43 10.23 26.17
CA LYS A 220 1.42 10.49 27.61
C LYS A 220 2.48 11.54 27.96
N GLN A 221 2.09 12.53 28.75
CA GLN A 221 2.98 13.47 29.41
C GLN A 221 2.82 13.36 30.93
N VAL A 222 3.89 13.44 31.65
CA VAL A 222 3.90 13.35 33.12
C VAL A 222 4.65 14.56 33.70
N GLU A 223 4.03 15.21 34.65
CA GLU A 223 4.65 16.33 35.40
C GLU A 223 5.05 15.88 36.81
N GLY A 224 6.05 16.53 37.38
CA GLY A 224 6.50 16.31 38.77
C GLY A 224 7.46 15.14 38.98
N ILE A 225 7.65 14.26 38.00
CA ILE A 225 8.58 13.14 38.07
C ILE A 225 9.42 13.11 36.80
N ALA A 226 10.72 12.77 36.94
CA ALA A 226 11.56 12.64 35.78
C ALA A 226 11.10 11.39 34.97
N ALA A 227 10.80 11.57 33.70
CA ALA A 227 10.30 10.49 32.80
C ALA A 227 11.17 9.21 32.84
N ARG A 228 12.50 9.36 33.01
CA ARG A 228 13.44 8.24 33.18
C ARG A 228 13.24 7.38 34.42
N GLN A 229 12.42 7.82 35.37
CA GLN A 229 12.11 7.10 36.63
C GLN A 229 10.82 6.27 36.53
N ILE A 230 10.11 6.41 35.42
CA ILE A 230 8.86 5.71 35.18
C ILE A 230 9.17 4.50 34.33
N PRO A 231 8.86 3.28 34.80
CA PRO A 231 9.05 2.05 34.03
C PRO A 231 8.22 2.05 32.76
N ASP A 232 8.68 1.30 31.76
CA ASP A 232 7.87 1.00 30.58
C ASP A 232 6.53 0.33 30.97
N GLU A 233 5.51 0.56 30.16
CA GLU A 233 4.14 0.04 30.33
C GLU A 233 3.43 0.50 31.63
N SER A 234 3.86 1.63 32.20
CA SER A 234 3.28 2.17 33.44
C SER A 234 1.88 2.75 33.28
N PHE A 235 1.49 3.13 32.07
CA PHE A 235 0.17 3.69 31.78
C PHE A 235 -0.52 2.86 30.70
N THR A 236 -1.77 2.46 30.97
CA THR A 236 -2.59 1.69 30.02
C THR A 236 -3.73 2.54 29.50
N PHE A 237 -3.89 2.55 28.18
CA PHE A 237 -4.97 3.24 27.48
C PHE A 237 -5.83 2.22 26.76
N GLN A 238 -7.15 2.26 26.94
CA GLN A 238 -8.10 1.50 26.13
C GLN A 238 -8.72 2.39 25.09
N VAL A 239 -8.64 1.94 23.83
CA VAL A 239 -9.33 2.53 22.69
C VAL A 239 -10.59 1.72 22.41
N LYS A 240 -11.75 2.37 22.46
CA LYS A 240 -13.04 1.72 22.24
C LYS A 240 -13.81 2.40 21.11
N ARG A 241 -14.60 1.57 20.42
CA ARG A 241 -15.67 2.02 19.51
C ARG A 241 -17.00 1.54 20.09
N GLY A 242 -17.79 2.48 20.61
CA GLY A 242 -18.92 2.11 21.46
C GLY A 242 -18.45 1.35 22.70
N GLU A 243 -18.96 0.13 22.90
CA GLU A 243 -18.58 -0.74 24.03
C GLU A 243 -17.41 -1.68 23.71
N GLU A 244 -17.04 -1.81 22.45
CA GLU A 244 -15.98 -2.73 21.99
C GLU A 244 -14.60 -2.13 22.21
N VAL A 245 -13.71 -2.90 22.85
CA VAL A 245 -12.28 -2.57 22.97
C VAL A 245 -11.58 -2.95 21.66
N ILE A 246 -11.12 -1.95 20.93
CA ILE A 246 -10.42 -2.12 19.66
C ILE A 246 -8.93 -2.39 19.89
N GLU A 247 -8.33 -1.68 20.88
CA GLU A 247 -6.90 -1.78 21.16
C GLU A 247 -6.61 -1.40 22.60
N GLU A 248 -5.55 -1.95 23.16
CA GLU A 248 -4.96 -1.57 24.43
C GLU A 248 -3.51 -1.12 24.22
N VAL A 249 -3.23 0.12 24.57
CA VAL A 249 -1.92 0.76 24.39
C VAL A 249 -1.28 0.95 25.75
N LYS A 250 -0.01 0.57 25.89
CA LYS A 250 0.77 0.79 27.12
C LYS A 250 1.93 1.73 26.84
N LEU A 251 2.09 2.75 27.68
CA LEU A 251 3.14 3.76 27.59
C LEU A 251 3.87 3.95 28.93
N PRO A 252 5.16 4.37 28.93
CA PRO A 252 6.03 4.39 27.76
C PRO A 252 6.34 2.99 27.26
N GLN A 253 6.70 2.85 25.99
CA GLN A 253 7.14 1.60 25.39
C GLN A 253 8.52 1.80 24.76
N ASN A 254 9.52 1.05 25.20
CA ASN A 254 10.92 1.24 24.80
C ASN A 254 11.39 2.70 24.94
N GLY A 255 10.96 3.37 26.02
CA GLY A 255 11.23 4.78 26.26
C GLY A 255 10.46 5.77 25.38
N GLN A 256 9.56 5.31 24.52
CA GLN A 256 8.68 6.16 23.70
C GLN A 256 7.39 6.47 24.45
N TRP A 257 7.05 7.73 24.53
CA TRP A 257 5.88 8.27 25.23
C TRP A 257 4.66 8.48 24.33
N SER A 258 4.72 7.94 23.13
CA SER A 258 3.67 8.05 22.13
C SER A 258 3.54 6.74 21.37
N ALA A 259 2.31 6.36 21.08
CA ALA A 259 1.99 5.21 20.22
C ALA A 259 1.07 5.64 19.08
N SER A 260 1.19 4.97 17.95
CA SER A 260 0.39 5.23 16.76
C SER A 260 -0.37 3.97 16.36
N LEU A 261 -1.70 4.06 16.31
CA LEU A 261 -2.57 3.08 15.70
C LEU A 261 -2.79 3.49 14.24
N GLN A 262 -2.44 2.59 13.34
CA GLN A 262 -2.59 2.79 11.90
C GLN A 262 -3.85 2.10 11.41
N ALA A 263 -4.39 2.57 10.30
CA ALA A 263 -5.52 1.96 9.60
C ALA A 263 -6.76 1.76 10.48
N VAL A 264 -7.07 2.75 11.33
CA VAL A 264 -8.28 2.73 12.17
C VAL A 264 -9.49 3.15 11.35
N GLU A 265 -10.59 2.40 11.44
CA GLU A 265 -11.82 2.76 10.73
C GLU A 265 -12.34 4.14 11.16
N PRO A 266 -12.88 4.95 10.24
CA PRO A 266 -13.47 6.24 10.59
C PRO A 266 -14.68 6.08 11.53
N GLY A 267 -14.79 7.00 12.47
CA GLY A 267 -15.88 7.01 13.42
C GLY A 267 -15.53 7.66 14.75
N GLU A 268 -16.48 7.66 15.66
CA GLU A 268 -16.29 8.16 17.02
C GLU A 268 -15.69 7.07 17.91
N TYR A 269 -14.62 7.41 18.62
CA TYR A 269 -13.91 6.55 19.55
C TYR A 269 -13.80 7.20 20.91
N THR A 270 -13.60 6.37 21.92
CA THR A 270 -13.14 6.82 23.22
C THR A 270 -11.76 6.26 23.50
N VAL A 271 -10.88 7.11 24.00
CA VAL A 271 -9.58 6.72 24.56
C VAL A 271 -9.67 6.92 26.07
N THR A 272 -9.41 5.89 26.84
CA THR A 272 -9.51 5.96 28.31
C THR A 272 -8.19 5.55 28.93
N GLU A 273 -7.59 6.45 29.71
CA GLU A 273 -6.48 6.06 30.60
C GLU A 273 -7.04 5.21 31.74
N ILE A 274 -6.58 3.98 31.88
CA ILE A 274 -7.01 3.07 32.93
C ILE A 274 -6.23 3.37 34.20
N ALA A 275 -6.93 3.71 35.27
CA ALA A 275 -6.31 3.97 36.55
C ALA A 275 -5.53 2.72 37.03
N GLN A 276 -4.25 2.89 37.27
CA GLN A 276 -3.40 1.86 37.88
C GLN A 276 -2.83 2.39 39.18
N GLU A 277 -2.97 1.62 40.23
CA GLU A 277 -2.20 1.87 41.44
C GLU A 277 -0.76 1.47 41.18
N GLN A 278 0.08 2.46 40.89
CA GLN A 278 1.52 2.24 40.70
C GLN A 278 2.25 2.42 42.01
N ASN A 279 3.21 1.55 42.29
CA ASN A 279 4.06 1.54 43.49
C ASN A 279 4.60 2.95 43.79
N ASN A 280 4.10 3.53 44.88
CA ASN A 280 4.53 4.80 45.49
C ASN A 280 4.12 6.10 44.77
N TYR A 281 3.29 6.08 43.73
CA TYR A 281 2.78 7.31 43.11
C TYR A 281 1.25 7.32 43.16
N ARG A 282 0.70 8.44 43.58
CA ARG A 282 -0.74 8.69 43.56
C ARG A 282 -1.04 9.64 42.40
N LEU A 283 -1.94 9.24 41.51
CA LEU A 283 -2.49 10.12 40.49
C LEU A 283 -3.37 11.18 41.17
N GLU A 284 -3.02 12.44 41.06
CA GLU A 284 -3.83 13.51 41.60
C GLU A 284 -4.85 14.04 40.59
N HIS A 285 -4.40 14.31 39.35
CA HIS A 285 -5.22 14.81 38.27
C HIS A 285 -4.78 14.22 36.93
N THR A 286 -5.74 13.94 36.08
CA THR A 286 -5.49 13.63 34.68
C THR A 286 -6.22 14.62 33.79
N PHE A 287 -5.52 15.14 32.81
CA PHE A 287 -6.06 16.02 31.79
C PHE A 287 -5.82 15.42 30.44
N TYR A 288 -6.69 15.70 29.48
CA TYR A 288 -6.50 15.29 28.10
C TYR A 288 -6.71 16.44 27.13
N LEU A 289 -6.05 16.33 25.97
CA LEU A 289 -6.12 17.27 24.87
C LEU A 289 -6.39 16.49 23.57
N VAL A 290 -7.44 16.81 22.86
CA VAL A 290 -7.78 16.21 21.56
C VAL A 290 -7.41 17.20 20.45
N GLY A 291 -6.42 16.84 19.65
CA GLY A 291 -5.89 17.73 18.62
C GLY A 291 -5.32 19.02 19.23
N GLN A 292 -5.80 20.17 18.75
CA GLN A 292 -5.45 21.50 19.26
C GLN A 292 -6.57 22.16 20.07
N LYS A 293 -7.54 21.37 20.55
CA LYS A 293 -8.62 21.88 21.39
C LYS A 293 -8.13 22.21 22.81
N SER A 294 -9.00 22.87 23.58
CA SER A 294 -8.70 23.16 24.98
C SER A 294 -8.55 21.89 25.81
N GLN A 295 -7.65 21.91 26.77
CA GLN A 295 -7.44 20.87 27.75
C GLN A 295 -8.71 20.64 28.58
N ALA A 296 -9.05 19.38 28.83
CA ALA A 296 -10.14 18.95 29.68
C ALA A 296 -9.64 18.02 30.78
N GLU A 297 -10.21 18.10 31.96
CA GLU A 297 -9.91 17.17 33.06
C GLU A 297 -10.72 15.87 32.89
N GLY A 298 -10.08 14.74 33.10
CA GLY A 298 -10.70 13.42 33.03
C GLY A 298 -9.80 12.36 32.44
N MET A 299 -10.25 11.12 32.54
CA MET A 299 -9.51 9.95 32.06
C MET A 299 -9.98 9.46 30.69
N THR A 300 -11.09 9.97 30.18
CA THR A 300 -11.69 9.50 28.91
C THR A 300 -11.85 10.66 27.94
N ALA A 301 -11.15 10.59 26.83
CA ALA A 301 -11.28 11.49 25.70
C ALA A 301 -12.19 10.88 24.62
N ARG A 302 -13.06 11.71 24.03
CA ARG A 302 -13.78 11.37 22.80
C ARG A 302 -13.04 11.94 21.60
N ILE A 303 -12.85 11.13 20.57
CA ILE A 303 -12.08 11.51 19.40
C ILE A 303 -12.77 10.97 18.12
N ASP A 304 -12.91 11.83 17.13
CA ASP A 304 -13.38 11.45 15.82
C ASP A 304 -12.19 11.11 14.93
N ILE A 305 -12.15 9.89 14.43
CA ILE A 305 -11.19 9.46 13.42
C ILE A 305 -11.83 9.66 12.06
N THR A 306 -11.20 10.48 11.23
CA THR A 306 -11.66 10.77 9.88
C THR A 306 -10.73 10.12 8.85
N LYS A 307 -11.28 9.86 7.67
CA LYS A 307 -10.56 9.24 6.55
C LYS A 307 -9.29 10.02 6.21
N GLU A 308 -8.18 9.31 6.05
CA GLU A 308 -6.88 9.87 5.62
C GLU A 308 -6.32 10.96 6.54
N GLN A 309 -6.84 11.06 7.76
CA GLN A 309 -6.38 12.02 8.76
C GLN A 309 -5.77 11.31 9.97
N THR A 310 -4.86 12.01 10.64
CA THR A 310 -4.33 11.57 11.92
C THR A 310 -5.01 12.34 13.03
N ALA A 311 -5.73 11.63 13.89
CA ALA A 311 -6.29 12.16 15.12
C ALA A 311 -5.26 12.00 16.24
N THR A 312 -5.20 12.96 17.17
CA THR A 312 -4.24 12.94 18.29
C THR A 312 -4.95 13.15 19.62
N VAL A 313 -4.55 12.41 20.63
CA VAL A 313 -4.92 12.65 22.02
C VAL A 313 -3.67 12.62 22.88
N THR A 314 -3.56 13.61 23.78
CA THR A 314 -2.44 13.72 24.73
C THR A 314 -3.00 13.76 26.15
N TYR A 315 -2.46 12.92 27.00
CA TYR A 315 -2.76 12.84 28.43
C TYR A 315 -1.61 13.35 29.27
#